data_a9318473bf2db08a13d9a54bcc95042c
#
_entry.id   a9318473bf2db08a13d9a54bcc95042c
#
_cell.length_a   1.000
_cell.length_b   1.000
_cell.length_c   1.000
_cell.angle_alpha   90.00
_cell.angle_beta   90.00
_cell.angle_gamma   90.00
#
_symmetry.space_group_name_H-M   'P 1'
#
loop_
_entity.id
_entity.type
_entity.pdbx_description
1 polymer ?
#
loop_
_entity_poly.entity_id
_entity_poly.type
_entity_poly.pdbx_seq_one_letter_code
_entity_poly.pdbx_strand_id
1 'polypeptide(L)'
;IVLLETKLALPNKEVFKRQFADGEFDMVVFDPEQGGVDLYEIKYGKEAYESQARHLLDERKCALTSHRFGAILSKNVLYRGESGTHFGLTYRNVEEYLSSLGQGK
;
A
#
# COMPACT_ATOMS: atom_id res chain seq x y z
N ILE A 1 11.45 -5.75 -3.78
CA ILE A 1 11.07 -5.98 -5.20
C ILE A 1 9.79 -5.24 -5.59
N VAL A 2 8.75 -5.38 -4.78
CA VAL A 2 7.47 -4.70 -5.04
C VAL A 2 7.67 -3.18 -5.10
N LEU A 3 8.38 -2.63 -4.15
CA LEU A 3 8.59 -1.18 -4.09
C LEU A 3 9.38 -0.68 -5.30
N LEU A 4 10.44 -1.39 -5.68
CA LEU A 4 11.24 -1.01 -6.83
C LEU A 4 10.46 -1.10 -8.13
N GLU A 5 9.72 -2.20 -8.34
CA GLU A 5 8.89 -2.36 -9.54
C GLU A 5 7.81 -1.28 -9.64
N THR A 6 7.21 -0.92 -8.50
CA THR A 6 6.21 0.14 -8.46
C THR A 6 6.84 1.49 -8.81
N LYS A 7 8.01 1.78 -8.27
CA LYS A 7 8.74 3.02 -8.62
C LYS A 7 9.00 3.12 -10.11
N LEU A 8 9.47 2.04 -10.71
CA LEU A 8 9.80 2.02 -12.15
C LEU A 8 8.55 2.17 -13.02
N ALA A 9 7.43 1.60 -12.59
CA ALA A 9 6.18 1.65 -13.34
C ALA A 9 5.45 2.99 -13.22
N LEU A 10 5.68 3.74 -12.14
CA LEU A 10 4.95 4.97 -11.84
C LEU A 10 5.91 6.15 -11.66
N PRO A 11 6.58 6.58 -12.74
CA PRO A 11 7.61 7.62 -12.62
C PRO A 11 7.07 9.00 -12.23
N ASN A 12 5.77 9.23 -12.37
CA ASN A 12 5.14 10.52 -12.01
C ASN A 12 4.60 10.52 -10.57
N LYS A 13 4.82 9.45 -9.84
CA LYS A 13 4.40 9.33 -8.45
C LYS A 13 5.60 9.08 -7.57
N GLU A 14 5.46 9.40 -6.27
CA GLU A 14 6.51 9.12 -5.30
C GLU A 14 6.18 7.80 -4.61
N VAL A 15 7.12 6.88 -4.60
CA VAL A 15 6.96 5.55 -3.99
C VAL A 15 8.02 5.38 -2.94
N PHE A 16 7.62 5.11 -1.71
CA PHE A 16 8.55 5.03 -0.58
C PHE A 16 7.98 4.19 0.57
N LYS A 17 8.86 3.79 1.48
CA LYS A 17 8.49 3.17 2.75
C LYS A 17 8.35 4.30 3.78
N ARG A 18 7.34 4.23 4.62
CA ARG A 18 7.16 5.22 5.69
C ARG A 18 7.30 4.56 7.04
N GLN A 19 8.30 5.01 7.80
CA GLN A 19 8.59 4.47 9.12
C GLN A 19 8.02 5.36 10.22
N PHE A 20 7.54 4.72 11.29
CA PHE A 20 7.10 5.34 12.53
C PHE A 20 7.92 4.76 13.67
N ALA A 21 7.80 5.32 14.86
CA ALA A 21 8.51 4.78 16.01
C ALA A 21 8.11 3.34 16.34
N ASP A 22 6.87 2.97 16.05
CA ASP A 22 6.28 1.68 16.40
C ASP A 22 5.73 0.92 15.19
N GLY A 23 6.45 0.94 14.08
CA GLY A 23 6.07 0.19 12.89
C GLY A 23 6.22 1.01 11.63
N GLU A 24 5.64 0.51 10.54
CA GLU A 24 5.80 1.16 9.23
C GLU A 24 4.63 0.85 8.31
N PHE A 25 4.47 1.70 7.29
CA PHE A 25 3.76 1.31 6.08
C PHE A 25 4.81 0.79 5.11
N ASP A 26 4.64 -0.43 4.62
CA ASP A 26 5.65 -1.07 3.78
C ASP A 26 5.87 -0.34 2.46
N MET A 27 4.82 0.28 1.93
CA MET A 27 4.92 1.09 0.74
C MET A 27 3.83 2.16 0.76
N VAL A 28 4.22 3.38 0.38
CA VAL A 28 3.30 4.49 0.18
C VAL A 28 3.49 4.96 -1.26
N VAL A 29 2.39 5.13 -1.98
CA VAL A 29 2.40 5.69 -3.33
C VAL A 29 1.70 7.04 -3.27
N PHE A 30 2.46 8.12 -3.38
CA PHE A 30 1.93 9.48 -3.34
C PHE A 30 1.74 9.99 -4.76
N ASP A 31 0.52 10.43 -5.06
CA ASP A 31 0.18 11.05 -6.33
C ASP A 31 0.01 12.56 -6.13
N PRO A 32 1.00 13.38 -6.54
CA PRO A 32 0.90 14.82 -6.36
C PRO A 32 -0.27 15.46 -7.12
N GLU A 33 -0.66 14.88 -8.25
CA GLU A 33 -1.77 15.41 -9.04
C GLU A 33 -3.11 15.23 -8.35
N GLN A 34 -3.32 14.07 -7.70
CA GLN A 34 -4.54 13.81 -6.95
C GLN A 34 -4.49 14.35 -5.53
N GLY A 35 -3.29 14.68 -5.05
CA GLY A 35 -3.10 15.13 -3.68
C GLY A 35 -3.42 14.07 -2.65
N GLY A 36 -3.05 12.80 -2.93
CA GLY A 36 -3.37 11.70 -2.04
C GLY A 36 -2.42 10.53 -2.13
N VAL A 37 -2.63 9.57 -1.25
CA VAL A 37 -1.75 8.43 -1.09
C VAL A 37 -2.51 7.11 -1.12
N ASP A 38 -1.87 6.09 -1.69
CA ASP A 38 -2.27 4.69 -1.54
C ASP A 38 -1.30 4.05 -0.56
N LEU A 39 -1.83 3.39 0.47
CA LEU A 39 -1.04 2.76 1.52
C LEU A 39 -1.01 1.25 1.32
N TYR A 40 0.14 0.64 1.55
CA TYR A 40 0.35 -0.78 1.33
C TYR A 40 1.07 -1.46 2.49
N GLU A 41 0.56 -2.63 2.86
CA GLU A 41 1.29 -3.63 3.64
C GLU A 41 1.65 -4.78 2.70
N ILE A 42 2.86 -5.31 2.84
CA ILE A 42 3.34 -6.39 1.97
C ILE A 42 3.62 -7.61 2.83
N LYS A 43 2.92 -8.71 2.55
CA LYS A 43 3.04 -9.96 3.28
C LYS A 43 3.37 -11.09 2.30
N TYR A 44 4.14 -12.06 2.76
CA TYR A 44 4.57 -13.16 1.90
C TYR A 44 3.79 -14.46 2.12
N GLY A 45 2.78 -14.43 2.98
CA GLY A 45 1.91 -15.58 3.23
C GLY A 45 0.65 -15.53 2.38
N LYS A 46 -0.17 -16.57 2.53
CA LYS A 46 -1.46 -16.70 1.83
C LYS A 46 -2.64 -16.34 2.72
N GLU A 47 -2.40 -16.09 4.00
CA GLU A 47 -3.45 -15.86 4.97
C GLU A 47 -3.77 -14.38 5.11
N ALA A 48 -5.06 -14.06 5.20
CA ALA A 48 -5.53 -12.69 5.35
C ALA A 48 -6.01 -12.46 6.78
N TYR A 49 -5.08 -12.13 7.67
CA TYR A 49 -5.41 -11.86 9.06
C TYR A 49 -5.39 -10.35 9.33
N GLU A 50 -6.36 -9.89 10.11
CA GLU A 50 -6.45 -8.49 10.51
C GLU A 50 -5.17 -8.01 11.20
N SER A 51 -4.57 -8.86 12.05
CA SER A 51 -3.32 -8.53 12.75
C SER A 51 -2.16 -8.24 11.81
N GLN A 52 -2.19 -8.77 10.60
CA GLN A 52 -1.15 -8.53 9.59
C GLN A 52 -1.25 -7.14 8.96
N ALA A 53 -2.38 -6.51 9.08
CA ALA A 53 -2.66 -5.21 8.49
C ALA A 53 -2.91 -4.13 9.54
N ARG A 54 -2.52 -4.37 10.78
CA ARG A 54 -2.83 -3.47 11.90
C ARG A 54 -2.34 -2.04 11.70
N HIS A 55 -1.23 -1.85 10.99
CA HIS A 55 -0.71 -0.50 10.76
C HIS A 55 -1.61 0.31 9.83
N LEU A 56 -2.24 -0.33 8.85
CA LEU A 56 -3.21 0.32 7.97
C LEU A 56 -4.49 0.72 8.71
N LEU A 57 -4.79 0.04 9.81
CA LEU A 57 -5.96 0.33 10.63
C LEU A 57 -5.64 1.29 11.79
N ASP A 58 -4.39 1.68 11.94
CA ASP A 58 -3.94 2.60 12.99
C ASP A 58 -4.31 4.03 12.60
N GLU A 59 -5.31 4.58 13.30
CA GLU A 59 -5.82 5.92 13.00
C GLU A 59 -4.77 7.02 13.13
N ARG A 60 -3.87 6.90 14.11
CA ARG A 60 -2.83 7.90 14.31
C ARG A 60 -1.83 7.91 13.17
N LYS A 61 -1.37 6.75 12.71
CA LYS A 61 -0.45 6.66 11.57
C LYS A 61 -1.10 7.19 10.30
N CYS A 62 -2.35 6.86 10.09
CA CYS A 62 -3.11 7.34 8.94
C CYS A 62 -3.30 8.86 8.99
N ALA A 63 -3.63 9.40 10.16
CA ALA A 63 -3.82 10.84 10.32
C ALA A 63 -2.53 11.61 10.09
N LEU A 64 -1.40 11.13 10.60
CA LEU A 64 -0.09 11.75 10.37
C LEU A 64 0.26 11.76 8.88
N THR A 65 -0.02 10.67 8.20
CA THR A 65 0.27 10.53 6.77
C THR A 65 -0.64 11.45 5.95
N SER A 66 -1.93 11.48 6.25
CA SER A 66 -2.88 12.35 5.57
C SER A 66 -2.54 13.83 5.78
N HIS A 67 -2.12 14.20 6.98
CA HIS A 67 -1.73 15.58 7.27
C HIS A 67 -0.56 16.02 6.41
N ARG A 68 0.39 15.13 6.17
CA ARG A 68 1.60 15.47 5.42
C ARG A 68 1.42 15.38 3.90
N PHE A 69 0.71 14.37 3.42
CA PHE A 69 0.66 14.04 1.98
C PHE A 69 -0.71 14.25 1.33
N GLY A 70 -1.78 14.37 2.11
CA GLY A 70 -3.12 14.53 1.57
C GLY A 70 -4.01 13.31 1.83
N ALA A 71 -5.11 13.22 1.10
CA ALA A 71 -6.13 12.21 1.33
C ALA A 71 -5.59 10.78 1.20
N ILE A 72 -6.07 9.87 2.04
CA ILE A 72 -5.78 8.45 1.88
C ILE A 72 -6.78 7.90 0.88
N LEU A 73 -6.29 7.54 -0.30
CA LEU A 73 -7.10 7.08 -1.42
C LEU A 73 -7.45 5.60 -1.30
N SER A 74 -6.53 4.80 -0.80
CA SER A 74 -6.76 3.36 -0.61
C SER A 74 -5.85 2.79 0.46
N LYS A 75 -6.26 1.66 1.03
CA LYS A 75 -5.47 0.88 1.98
C LYS A 75 -5.43 -0.56 1.47
N ASN A 76 -4.25 -1.05 1.18
CA ASN A 76 -4.06 -2.30 0.45
C ASN A 76 -3.10 -3.24 1.18
N VAL A 77 -3.39 -4.53 1.10
CA VAL A 77 -2.47 -5.58 1.53
C VAL A 77 -2.10 -6.39 0.29
N LEU A 78 -0.81 -6.48 0.01
CA LEU A 78 -0.30 -7.33 -1.06
C LEU A 78 0.19 -8.62 -0.42
N TYR A 79 -0.35 -9.76 -0.88
CA TYR A 79 -0.03 -11.07 -0.31
C TYR A 79 -0.15 -12.14 -1.39
N ARG A 80 0.07 -13.40 -1.03
CA ARG A 80 0.03 -14.49 -2.01
C ARG A 80 -1.31 -15.17 -2.15
N GLY A 81 -2.33 -14.73 -1.42
CA GLY A 81 -3.67 -15.28 -1.50
C GLY A 81 -4.51 -14.60 -2.59
N GLU A 82 -5.79 -14.90 -2.60
CA GLU A 82 -6.73 -14.36 -3.57
C GLU A 82 -7.05 -12.90 -3.30
N SER A 83 -7.21 -12.14 -4.38
CA SER A 83 -7.63 -10.75 -4.28
C SER A 83 -9.07 -10.67 -3.77
N GLY A 84 -9.36 -9.67 -2.95
CA GLY A 84 -10.69 -9.48 -2.37
C GLY A 84 -10.66 -8.40 -1.29
N THR A 85 -11.76 -8.28 -0.56
CA THR A 85 -11.88 -7.32 0.54
C THR A 85 -12.06 -8.08 1.84
N HIS A 86 -11.19 -7.79 2.82
CA HIS A 86 -11.23 -8.39 4.16
C HIS A 86 -10.98 -7.29 5.18
N PHE A 87 -11.72 -7.31 6.28
CA PHE A 87 -11.52 -6.35 7.38
C PHE A 87 -11.59 -4.88 6.94
N GLY A 88 -12.35 -4.59 5.89
CA GLY A 88 -12.45 -3.23 5.36
C GLY A 88 -11.26 -2.77 4.53
N LEU A 89 -10.32 -3.64 4.24
CA LEU A 89 -9.12 -3.36 3.44
C LEU A 89 -9.18 -4.12 2.12
N THR A 90 -8.50 -3.59 1.11
CA THR A 90 -8.37 -4.26 -0.18
C THR A 90 -7.16 -5.18 -0.14
N TYR A 91 -7.39 -6.48 -0.29
CA TYR A 91 -6.33 -7.48 -0.40
C TYR A 91 -6.12 -7.77 -1.87
N ARG A 92 -4.88 -7.75 -2.32
CA ARG A 92 -4.52 -8.05 -3.71
C ARG A 92 -3.44 -9.11 -3.75
N ASN A 93 -3.59 -10.05 -4.67
CA ASN A 93 -2.54 -11.02 -4.94
C ASN A 93 -1.32 -10.29 -5.48
N VAL A 94 -0.14 -10.52 -4.88
CA VAL A 94 1.06 -9.76 -5.22
C VAL A 94 1.51 -9.99 -6.67
N GLU A 95 1.32 -11.20 -7.19
CA GLU A 95 1.70 -11.49 -8.59
C GLU A 95 0.78 -10.78 -9.57
N GLU A 96 -0.52 -10.74 -9.27
CA GLU A 96 -1.49 -9.99 -10.07
C GLU A 96 -1.17 -8.49 -10.04
N TYR A 97 -0.80 -7.98 -8.87
CA TYR A 97 -0.41 -6.58 -8.74
C TYR A 97 0.79 -6.26 -9.62
N LEU A 98 1.85 -7.08 -9.53
CA LEU A 98 3.06 -6.86 -10.33
C LEU A 98 2.78 -6.94 -11.83
N SER A 99 1.92 -7.88 -12.25
CA SER A 99 1.49 -7.98 -13.65
C SER A 99 0.75 -6.73 -14.09
N SER A 100 -0.11 -6.17 -13.24
CA SER A 100 -0.88 -4.97 -13.57
C SER A 100 0.00 -3.75 -13.81
N LEU A 101 1.16 -3.66 -13.15
CA LEU A 101 2.08 -2.54 -13.36
C LEU A 101 2.61 -2.49 -14.78
N GLY A 102 2.87 -3.66 -15.38
CA GLY A 102 3.34 -3.73 -16.77
C GLY A 102 2.28 -3.34 -17.79
N GLN A 103 1.01 -3.50 -17.46
CA GLN A 103 -0.10 -3.23 -18.36
C GLN A 103 -0.45 -1.75 -18.46
N GLY A 104 0.01 -0.92 -17.52
CA GLY A 104 -0.26 0.50 -17.51
C GLY A 104 0.67 1.34 -18.38
N LYS A 105 1.53 0.70 -19.13
CA LYS A 105 2.53 1.40 -19.96
C LYS A 105 2.11 1.56 -21.39
#